data_4d27bae1917a4cbc8aeff24f7fb9a03f
#
_entry.id   4d27bae1917a4cbc8aeff24f7fb9a03f
#
_cell.length_a   1.000
_cell.length_b   1.000
_cell.length_c   1.000
_cell.angle_alpha   90.00
_cell.angle_beta   90.00
_cell.angle_gamma   90.00
#
_symmetry.space_group_name_H-M   'P 1'
#
loop_
_entity.id
_entity.type
_entity.pdbx_description
1 polymer ?
#
loop_
_entity_poly.entity_id
_entity_poly.type
_entity_poly.pdbx_seq_one_letter_code
_entity_poly.pdbx_strand_id
1 'polypeptide(L)'
;MKILFASTPATGHLNPMLAIADILIADGHEIAFLTGTAFRARVEASGAKFFALPKGADFDLRDILSVVPELKTIAPGPEWLRVACERIFVDAIPAQNQGLHESLEHFQADVIVGDDMIFGILPMLLGPREERPPIVLCGTSFLHWARDDGAPNFVGLPPATTEEQRRQYAVIADEYDVNVDQPVLRSLNKVLKSYGVRPVTIPLFHSVIELADAYMQLSVPSFEFPRRFPSTVHFVGTPPIIRDQVPLPPWADELDGSQKVVLVTQGTVANHNFDLLVAPTLKALANEPDVLVIATAGGRPVEAIPGPIPSNARLASYLPFEWLLPRVDALVTNGGYGSVNQAMSFGIPLVTAGLTEDKADVNARVAWSGVGLNLATNEPTPEALREAVRTVLDRPAYRMRASRMADEFSSIGTRSAVLRIIKRLVADGDETRRAAAMETGGMQEHRQVS
;
A
#
# COMPACT_ATOMS: atom_id res chain seq x y z
N MET A 1 2.14 -20.67 -15.35
CA MET A 1 0.78 -20.33 -14.87
C MET A 1 0.34 -19.00 -15.49
N LYS A 2 -0.96 -18.82 -15.64
CA LYS A 2 -1.58 -17.56 -16.03
C LYS A 2 -2.07 -16.84 -14.77
N ILE A 3 -1.66 -15.61 -14.55
CA ILE A 3 -1.95 -14.86 -13.32
C ILE A 3 -2.62 -13.55 -13.69
N LEU A 4 -3.85 -13.35 -13.20
CA LEU A 4 -4.58 -12.10 -13.36
C LEU A 4 -4.32 -11.19 -12.15
N PHE A 5 -3.68 -10.06 -12.40
CA PHE A 5 -3.58 -8.99 -11.42
C PHE A 5 -4.82 -8.08 -11.52
N ALA A 6 -5.35 -7.66 -10.38
CA ALA A 6 -6.40 -6.66 -10.30
C ALA A 6 -5.96 -5.54 -9.37
N SER A 7 -5.82 -4.32 -9.89
CA SER A 7 -5.28 -3.21 -9.13
C SER A 7 -6.17 -1.98 -9.20
N THR A 8 -6.40 -1.40 -8.03
CA THR A 8 -6.99 -0.07 -7.90
C THR A 8 -6.23 0.94 -8.75
N PRO A 9 -6.91 1.83 -9.50
CA PRO A 9 -6.27 2.76 -10.42
C PRO A 9 -5.59 3.93 -9.70
N ALA A 10 -4.58 3.60 -8.90
CA ALA A 10 -3.75 4.53 -8.15
C ALA A 10 -2.28 4.11 -8.21
N THR A 11 -1.37 5.07 -8.36
CA THR A 11 0.07 4.79 -8.48
C THR A 11 0.63 4.04 -7.27
N GLY A 12 0.15 4.37 -6.05
CA GLY A 12 0.57 3.72 -4.80
C GLY A 12 0.18 2.23 -4.72
N HIS A 13 -0.91 1.84 -5.38
CA HIS A 13 -1.37 0.45 -5.49
C HIS A 13 -0.70 -0.28 -6.65
N LEU A 14 -0.68 0.34 -7.83
CA LEU A 14 -0.14 -0.31 -9.03
C LEU A 14 1.37 -0.60 -8.94
N ASN A 15 2.17 0.32 -8.36
CA ASN A 15 3.62 0.15 -8.31
C ASN A 15 4.05 -1.14 -7.60
N PRO A 16 3.60 -1.44 -6.37
CA PRO A 16 3.95 -2.70 -5.71
C PRO A 16 3.42 -3.92 -6.47
N MET A 17 2.25 -3.81 -7.12
CA MET A 17 1.68 -4.90 -7.91
C MET A 17 2.51 -5.18 -9.16
N LEU A 18 3.00 -4.15 -9.86
CA LEU A 18 3.93 -4.32 -10.98
C LEU A 18 5.25 -4.97 -10.53
N ALA A 19 5.79 -4.56 -9.39
CA ALA A 19 7.02 -5.15 -8.87
C ALA A 19 6.87 -6.64 -8.47
N ILE A 20 5.69 -7.04 -7.99
CA ILE A 20 5.35 -8.45 -7.76
C ILE A 20 5.18 -9.18 -9.10
N ALA A 21 4.55 -8.55 -10.07
CA ALA A 21 4.39 -9.11 -11.42
C ALA A 21 5.75 -9.37 -12.08
N ASP A 22 6.71 -8.45 -11.95
CA ASP A 22 8.08 -8.64 -12.47
C ASP A 22 8.76 -9.88 -11.88
N ILE A 23 8.56 -10.15 -10.58
CA ILE A 23 9.03 -11.40 -9.95
C ILE A 23 8.46 -12.63 -10.66
N LEU A 24 7.17 -12.60 -10.98
CA LEU A 24 6.45 -13.73 -11.58
C LEU A 24 6.73 -13.88 -13.07
N ILE A 25 6.87 -12.79 -13.80
CA ILE A 25 7.31 -12.77 -15.22
C ILE A 25 8.72 -13.40 -15.31
N ALA A 26 9.63 -12.99 -14.42
CA ALA A 26 10.99 -13.53 -14.38
C ALA A 26 11.04 -15.03 -13.96
N ASP A 27 9.97 -15.57 -13.37
CA ASP A 27 9.79 -17.02 -13.08
C ASP A 27 9.03 -17.75 -14.23
N GLY A 28 8.78 -17.07 -15.36
CA GLY A 28 8.17 -17.64 -16.56
C GLY A 28 6.65 -17.73 -16.54
N HIS A 29 5.97 -16.87 -15.76
CA HIS A 29 4.50 -16.83 -15.72
C HIS A 29 3.94 -15.81 -16.70
N GLU A 30 2.77 -16.10 -17.26
CA GLU A 30 2.02 -15.19 -18.11
C GLU A 30 1.13 -14.28 -17.24
N ILE A 31 1.26 -12.98 -17.42
CA ILE A 31 0.61 -11.98 -16.56
C ILE A 31 -0.39 -11.15 -17.37
N ALA A 32 -1.54 -10.91 -16.78
CA ALA A 32 -2.48 -9.88 -17.20
C ALA A 32 -2.84 -8.96 -16.05
N PHE A 33 -3.16 -7.69 -16.36
CA PHE A 33 -3.61 -6.70 -15.40
C PHE A 33 -4.99 -6.16 -15.76
N LEU A 34 -5.89 -6.14 -14.79
CA LEU A 34 -7.12 -5.37 -14.76
C LEU A 34 -6.88 -4.12 -13.92
N THR A 35 -6.83 -2.93 -14.52
CA THR A 35 -6.65 -1.64 -13.83
C THR A 35 -7.15 -0.49 -14.70
N GLY A 36 -6.99 0.76 -14.22
CA GLY A 36 -7.44 1.96 -14.94
C GLY A 36 -6.71 2.21 -16.25
N THR A 37 -7.42 2.78 -17.22
CA THR A 37 -6.92 3.07 -18.58
C THR A 37 -5.70 4.01 -18.58
N ALA A 38 -5.59 4.90 -17.57
CA ALA A 38 -4.44 5.79 -17.41
C ALA A 38 -3.11 5.03 -17.20
N PHE A 39 -3.16 3.77 -16.82
CA PHE A 39 -1.98 2.94 -16.52
C PHE A 39 -1.63 1.93 -17.64
N ARG A 40 -2.39 1.90 -18.74
CA ARG A 40 -2.18 0.96 -19.86
C ARG A 40 -0.71 0.89 -20.29
N ALA A 41 -0.12 2.01 -20.63
CA ALA A 41 1.26 2.06 -21.14
C ALA A 41 2.29 1.47 -20.14
N ARG A 42 2.07 1.67 -18.84
CA ARG A 42 2.96 1.13 -17.79
C ARG A 42 2.81 -0.38 -17.65
N VAL A 43 1.58 -0.88 -17.72
CA VAL A 43 1.30 -2.33 -17.68
C VAL A 43 1.91 -3.02 -18.90
N GLU A 44 1.66 -2.49 -20.10
CA GLU A 44 2.19 -3.06 -21.35
C GLU A 44 3.72 -3.02 -21.40
N ALA A 45 4.34 -1.97 -20.85
CA ALA A 45 5.81 -1.86 -20.75
C ALA A 45 6.43 -2.94 -19.84
N SER A 46 5.70 -3.48 -18.86
CA SER A 46 6.16 -4.61 -18.03
C SER A 46 6.08 -5.98 -18.77
N GLY A 47 5.52 -6.02 -19.97
CA GLY A 47 5.28 -7.26 -20.72
C GLY A 47 3.98 -7.97 -20.34
N ALA A 48 3.13 -7.38 -19.52
CA ALA A 48 1.84 -7.92 -19.14
C ALA A 48 0.72 -7.51 -20.11
N LYS A 49 -0.30 -8.37 -20.26
CA LYS A 49 -1.52 -8.04 -21.00
C LYS A 49 -2.37 -7.05 -20.19
N PHE A 50 -2.94 -6.04 -20.84
CA PHE A 50 -3.78 -5.05 -20.20
C PHE A 50 -5.27 -5.31 -20.44
N PHE A 51 -6.06 -5.25 -19.37
CA PHE A 51 -7.52 -5.15 -19.37
C PHE A 51 -7.93 -3.85 -18.67
N ALA A 52 -8.87 -3.11 -19.26
CA ALA A 52 -9.38 -1.89 -18.67
C ALA A 52 -10.46 -2.18 -17.64
N LEU A 53 -10.43 -1.52 -16.50
CA LEU A 53 -11.60 -1.46 -15.62
C LEU A 53 -12.79 -0.82 -16.36
N PRO A 54 -14.02 -1.33 -16.16
CA PRO A 54 -15.22 -0.67 -16.66
C PRO A 54 -15.36 0.77 -16.12
N LYS A 55 -16.05 1.63 -16.87
CA LYS A 55 -16.16 3.07 -16.59
C LYS A 55 -16.54 3.43 -15.15
N GLY A 56 -17.34 2.60 -14.48
CA GLY A 56 -17.75 2.83 -13.08
C GLY A 56 -16.63 2.61 -12.03
N ALA A 57 -15.47 2.06 -12.46
CA ALA A 57 -14.31 1.85 -11.62
C ALA A 57 -13.00 2.40 -12.23
N ASP A 58 -13.07 2.95 -13.47
CA ASP A 58 -11.92 3.56 -14.16
C ASP A 58 -11.88 5.07 -13.84
N PHE A 59 -11.32 5.41 -12.69
CA PHE A 59 -11.17 6.79 -12.23
C PHE A 59 -9.74 7.07 -11.78
N ASP A 60 -9.36 8.34 -11.70
CA ASP A 60 -8.02 8.76 -11.28
C ASP A 60 -8.05 9.26 -9.83
N LEU A 61 -7.58 8.44 -8.90
CA LEU A 61 -7.53 8.79 -7.48
C LEU A 61 -6.49 9.87 -7.13
N ARG A 62 -5.66 10.32 -8.08
CA ARG A 62 -4.82 11.51 -7.89
C ARG A 62 -5.65 12.78 -7.75
N ASP A 63 -6.88 12.77 -8.28
CA ASP A 63 -7.84 13.85 -8.13
C ASP A 63 -9.16 13.35 -7.51
N ILE A 64 -9.04 12.84 -6.28
CA ILE A 64 -10.16 12.28 -5.50
C ILE A 64 -11.35 13.24 -5.40
N LEU A 65 -11.08 14.57 -5.32
CA LEU A 65 -12.11 15.58 -5.20
C LEU A 65 -12.89 15.83 -6.50
N SER A 66 -12.35 15.42 -7.65
CA SER A 66 -13.11 15.37 -8.91
C SER A 66 -13.91 14.08 -9.03
N VAL A 67 -13.41 12.98 -8.49
CA VAL A 67 -14.12 11.68 -8.45
C VAL A 67 -15.32 11.75 -7.49
N VAL A 68 -15.12 12.34 -6.30
CA VAL A 68 -16.14 12.48 -5.25
C VAL A 68 -16.23 13.95 -4.82
N PRO A 69 -16.97 14.80 -5.58
CA PRO A 69 -17.02 16.24 -5.33
C PRO A 69 -17.58 16.63 -3.97
N GLU A 70 -18.45 15.82 -3.37
CA GLU A 70 -19.01 16.03 -2.04
C GLU A 70 -17.94 16.10 -0.94
N LEU A 71 -16.79 15.45 -1.11
CA LEU A 71 -15.68 15.52 -0.15
C LEU A 71 -15.07 16.93 0.01
N LYS A 72 -15.32 17.83 -0.95
CA LYS A 72 -14.87 19.23 -0.85
C LYS A 72 -15.53 20.01 0.29
N THR A 73 -16.73 19.60 0.68
CA THR A 73 -17.56 20.31 1.67
C THR A 73 -17.58 19.62 3.03
N ILE A 74 -17.00 18.44 3.14
CA ILE A 74 -16.95 17.65 4.38
C ILE A 74 -15.58 17.86 5.03
N ALA A 75 -15.56 18.21 6.31
CA ALA A 75 -14.31 18.32 7.07
C ALA A 75 -13.65 16.94 7.23
N PRO A 76 -12.30 16.87 7.26
CA PRO A 76 -11.61 15.63 7.58
C PRO A 76 -12.08 15.01 8.91
N GLY A 77 -12.40 13.72 8.89
CA GLY A 77 -12.92 12.99 10.05
C GLY A 77 -13.78 11.79 9.66
N PRO A 78 -14.54 11.23 10.62
CA PRO A 78 -15.33 10.02 10.39
C PRO A 78 -16.31 10.13 9.22
N GLU A 79 -17.01 11.26 9.06
CA GLU A 79 -17.94 11.46 7.95
C GLU A 79 -17.21 11.49 6.59
N TRP A 80 -16.07 12.17 6.50
CA TRP A 80 -15.26 12.20 5.29
C TRP A 80 -14.83 10.78 4.90
N LEU A 81 -14.33 10.01 5.87
CA LEU A 81 -13.89 8.64 5.67
C LEU A 81 -15.05 7.74 5.21
N ARG A 82 -16.22 7.87 5.85
CA ARG A 82 -17.42 7.11 5.47
C ARG A 82 -17.82 7.37 4.01
N VAL A 83 -17.92 8.65 3.62
CA VAL A 83 -18.31 9.02 2.25
C VAL A 83 -17.26 8.54 1.24
N ALA A 84 -15.98 8.68 1.55
CA ALA A 84 -14.90 8.15 0.71
C ALA A 84 -15.01 6.62 0.55
N CYS A 85 -15.21 5.88 1.63
CA CYS A 85 -15.39 4.42 1.58
C CYS A 85 -16.61 4.01 0.74
N GLU A 86 -17.74 4.66 0.93
CA GLU A 86 -18.96 4.35 0.17
C GLU A 86 -18.79 4.66 -1.33
N ARG A 87 -18.29 5.86 -1.68
CA ARG A 87 -18.24 6.34 -3.07
C ARG A 87 -17.09 5.75 -3.90
N ILE A 88 -15.92 5.58 -3.28
CA ILE A 88 -14.74 5.11 -4.00
C ILE A 88 -14.70 3.58 -4.04
N PHE A 89 -15.03 2.93 -2.91
CA PHE A 89 -14.83 1.50 -2.79
C PHE A 89 -16.13 0.71 -2.97
N VAL A 90 -17.18 1.04 -2.23
CA VAL A 90 -18.44 0.25 -2.29
C VAL A 90 -19.16 0.43 -3.62
N ASP A 91 -19.31 1.68 -4.09
CA ASP A 91 -20.00 1.98 -5.36
C ASP A 91 -19.25 1.44 -6.58
N ALA A 92 -17.92 1.22 -6.50
CA ALA A 92 -17.12 0.64 -7.57
C ALA A 92 -17.21 -0.90 -7.66
N ILE A 93 -17.71 -1.59 -6.63
CA ILE A 93 -17.77 -3.07 -6.59
C ILE A 93 -18.42 -3.66 -7.84
N PRO A 94 -19.58 -3.18 -8.33
CA PRO A 94 -20.22 -3.77 -9.49
C PRO A 94 -19.35 -3.70 -10.75
N ALA A 95 -18.73 -2.56 -11.01
CA ALA A 95 -17.88 -2.37 -12.18
C ALA A 95 -16.57 -3.18 -12.07
N GLN A 96 -15.94 -3.21 -10.88
CA GLN A 96 -14.75 -4.03 -10.65
C GLN A 96 -15.05 -5.51 -10.81
N ASN A 97 -16.17 -6.00 -10.26
CA ASN A 97 -16.56 -7.41 -10.37
C ASN A 97 -16.86 -7.80 -11.84
N GLN A 98 -17.56 -6.94 -12.58
CA GLN A 98 -17.77 -7.13 -14.02
C GLN A 98 -16.42 -7.24 -14.75
N GLY A 99 -15.49 -6.32 -14.54
CA GLY A 99 -14.17 -6.35 -15.16
C GLY A 99 -13.36 -7.60 -14.84
N LEU A 100 -13.48 -8.12 -13.60
CA LEU A 100 -12.85 -9.39 -13.19
C LEU A 100 -13.40 -10.56 -13.98
N HIS A 101 -14.73 -10.70 -14.11
CA HIS A 101 -15.35 -11.78 -14.88
C HIS A 101 -14.99 -11.70 -16.35
N GLU A 102 -15.12 -10.53 -17.00
CA GLU A 102 -14.73 -10.32 -18.39
C GLU A 102 -13.25 -10.64 -18.64
N SER A 103 -12.37 -10.27 -17.70
CA SER A 103 -10.94 -10.59 -17.81
C SER A 103 -10.68 -12.09 -17.71
N LEU A 104 -11.37 -12.81 -16.82
CA LEU A 104 -11.25 -14.26 -16.66
C LEU A 104 -11.75 -15.03 -17.86
N GLU A 105 -12.83 -14.58 -18.53
CA GLU A 105 -13.33 -15.18 -19.77
C GLU A 105 -12.26 -15.14 -20.88
N HIS A 106 -11.49 -14.05 -20.97
CA HIS A 106 -10.48 -13.83 -22.01
C HIS A 106 -9.08 -14.35 -21.67
N PHE A 107 -8.78 -14.56 -20.37
CA PHE A 107 -7.44 -14.90 -19.92
C PHE A 107 -7.33 -16.25 -19.19
N GLN A 108 -8.43 -16.77 -18.63
CA GLN A 108 -8.49 -18.06 -17.93
C GLN A 108 -7.34 -18.23 -16.91
N ALA A 109 -7.27 -17.31 -15.92
CA ALA A 109 -6.21 -17.28 -14.94
C ALA A 109 -6.26 -18.49 -13.98
N ASP A 110 -5.08 -19.00 -13.61
CA ASP A 110 -4.89 -20.04 -12.59
C ASP A 110 -5.03 -19.46 -11.19
N VAL A 111 -4.73 -18.16 -11.01
CA VAL A 111 -4.82 -17.41 -9.75
C VAL A 111 -5.09 -15.93 -10.03
N ILE A 112 -5.81 -15.27 -9.11
CA ILE A 112 -5.98 -13.82 -9.08
C ILE A 112 -5.09 -13.24 -8.00
N VAL A 113 -4.35 -12.17 -8.31
CA VAL A 113 -3.56 -11.39 -7.35
C VAL A 113 -4.11 -9.96 -7.35
N GLY A 114 -4.82 -9.59 -6.28
CA GLY A 114 -5.42 -8.25 -6.13
C GLY A 114 -4.67 -7.38 -5.15
N ASP A 115 -4.80 -6.04 -5.25
CA ASP A 115 -4.51 -5.19 -4.12
C ASP A 115 -5.68 -5.19 -3.12
N ASP A 116 -5.43 -4.72 -1.90
CA ASP A 116 -6.37 -4.74 -0.78
C ASP A 116 -7.52 -3.71 -0.87
N MET A 117 -7.57 -2.92 -1.94
CA MET A 117 -8.63 -1.94 -2.20
C MET A 117 -9.53 -2.33 -3.40
N ILE A 118 -9.28 -3.47 -4.05
CA ILE A 118 -10.10 -3.97 -5.16
C ILE A 118 -11.31 -4.77 -4.65
N PHE A 119 -12.25 -4.11 -4.00
CA PHE A 119 -13.38 -4.75 -3.31
C PHE A 119 -14.37 -5.47 -4.24
N GLY A 120 -14.31 -5.25 -5.56
CA GLY A 120 -15.06 -6.04 -6.55
C GLY A 120 -14.74 -7.54 -6.54
N ILE A 121 -13.72 -7.95 -5.81
CA ILE A 121 -13.39 -9.35 -5.55
C ILE A 121 -14.32 -10.03 -4.52
N LEU A 122 -15.00 -9.25 -3.65
CA LEU A 122 -15.81 -9.77 -2.55
C LEU A 122 -16.94 -10.71 -2.99
N PRO A 123 -17.73 -10.43 -4.06
CA PRO A 123 -18.71 -11.38 -4.53
C PRO A 123 -18.11 -12.75 -4.88
N MET A 124 -16.92 -12.79 -5.46
CA MET A 124 -16.22 -14.04 -5.77
C MET A 124 -15.72 -14.76 -4.50
N LEU A 125 -15.18 -14.01 -3.52
CA LEU A 125 -14.71 -14.56 -2.25
C LEU A 125 -15.85 -15.16 -1.39
N LEU A 126 -17.06 -14.61 -1.53
CA LEU A 126 -18.25 -15.06 -0.81
C LEU A 126 -19.04 -16.16 -1.54
N GLY A 127 -18.74 -16.39 -2.83
CA GLY A 127 -19.30 -17.46 -3.66
C GLY A 127 -18.61 -18.82 -3.41
N PRO A 128 -19.04 -19.87 -4.14
CA PRO A 128 -18.43 -21.20 -4.04
C PRO A 128 -16.95 -21.19 -4.41
N ARG A 129 -16.13 -21.82 -3.58
CA ARG A 129 -14.66 -21.83 -3.73
C ARG A 129 -14.20 -22.55 -4.99
N GLU A 130 -14.93 -23.60 -5.37
CA GLU A 130 -14.68 -24.45 -6.54
C GLU A 130 -14.96 -23.75 -7.88
N GLU A 131 -15.78 -22.70 -7.87
CA GLU A 131 -16.18 -21.97 -9.09
C GLU A 131 -15.21 -20.85 -9.47
N ARG A 132 -14.18 -20.58 -8.66
CA ARG A 132 -13.24 -19.49 -8.89
C ARG A 132 -11.77 -19.90 -8.77
N PRO A 133 -10.84 -19.18 -9.41
CA PRO A 133 -9.41 -19.31 -9.10
C PRO A 133 -9.12 -18.97 -7.63
N PRO A 134 -7.99 -19.45 -7.06
CA PRO A 134 -7.44 -18.91 -5.82
C PRO A 134 -7.26 -17.39 -5.92
N ILE A 135 -7.50 -16.70 -4.78
CA ILE A 135 -7.40 -15.25 -4.71
C ILE A 135 -6.40 -14.88 -3.62
N VAL A 136 -5.32 -14.22 -4.04
CA VAL A 136 -4.31 -13.63 -3.17
C VAL A 136 -4.50 -12.12 -3.16
N LEU A 137 -4.53 -11.50 -1.98
CA LEU A 137 -4.56 -10.04 -1.88
C LEU A 137 -3.25 -9.51 -1.32
N CYS A 138 -2.86 -8.32 -1.75
CA CYS A 138 -1.63 -7.65 -1.36
C CYS A 138 -1.96 -6.39 -0.56
N GLY A 139 -1.49 -6.33 0.69
CA GLY A 139 -1.58 -5.14 1.53
C GLY A 139 -0.63 -4.06 1.04
N THR A 140 -1.16 -3.07 0.34
CA THR A 140 -0.40 -1.93 -0.22
C THR A 140 -0.27 -0.76 0.76
N SER A 141 -0.92 -0.86 1.91
CA SER A 141 -0.83 0.03 3.06
C SER A 141 -0.56 -0.79 4.34
N PHE A 142 -0.60 -0.13 5.53
CA PHE A 142 -0.51 -0.85 6.81
C PHE A 142 -1.64 -1.88 6.93
N LEU A 143 -1.44 -2.90 7.76
CA LEU A 143 -2.45 -3.95 7.92
C LEU A 143 -3.73 -3.40 8.58
N HIS A 144 -4.79 -3.29 7.81
CA HIS A 144 -6.12 -2.83 8.24
C HIS A 144 -6.87 -3.92 9.01
N TRP A 145 -6.35 -4.34 10.16
CA TRP A 145 -6.92 -5.37 11.00
C TRP A 145 -7.15 -4.87 12.43
N ALA A 146 -8.04 -5.51 13.15
CA ALA A 146 -8.37 -5.15 14.52
C ALA A 146 -7.11 -5.15 15.41
N ARG A 147 -7.00 -4.15 16.28
CA ARG A 147 -5.91 -3.99 17.25
C ARG A 147 -6.30 -4.56 18.61
N ASP A 148 -5.34 -5.19 19.31
CA ASP A 148 -5.59 -5.78 20.64
C ASP A 148 -5.89 -4.71 21.72
N ASP A 149 -5.52 -3.46 21.48
CA ASP A 149 -5.80 -2.32 22.36
C ASP A 149 -7.12 -1.60 22.06
N GLY A 150 -7.86 -2.06 21.05
CA GLY A 150 -9.17 -1.55 20.66
C GLY A 150 -9.15 -0.23 19.88
N ALA A 151 -7.98 0.34 19.57
CA ALA A 151 -7.94 1.57 18.76
C ALA A 151 -8.42 1.31 17.32
N PRO A 152 -9.21 2.20 16.72
CA PRO A 152 -9.58 2.09 15.31
C PRO A 152 -8.38 2.39 14.42
N ASN A 153 -8.45 1.95 13.15
CA ASN A 153 -7.51 2.32 12.10
C ASN A 153 -7.81 3.75 11.60
N PHE A 154 -6.87 4.35 10.86
CA PHE A 154 -6.97 5.70 10.24
C PHE A 154 -6.97 6.88 11.21
N VAL A 155 -6.54 6.70 12.46
CA VAL A 155 -6.47 7.75 13.49
C VAL A 155 -5.06 8.07 13.97
N GLY A 156 -4.05 7.28 13.53
CA GLY A 156 -2.65 7.51 13.87
C GLY A 156 -2.29 7.32 15.35
N LEU A 157 -3.09 6.56 16.11
CA LEU A 157 -2.84 6.31 17.54
C LEU A 157 -1.76 5.24 17.74
N PRO A 158 -0.73 5.50 18.59
CA PRO A 158 0.23 4.48 18.96
C PRO A 158 -0.42 3.39 19.83
N PRO A 159 0.23 2.23 20.04
CA PRO A 159 -0.30 1.22 20.97
C PRO A 159 -0.50 1.76 22.38
N ALA A 160 -1.65 1.44 22.98
CA ALA A 160 -1.97 1.84 24.33
C ALA A 160 -1.01 1.19 25.35
N THR A 161 -0.44 1.99 26.24
CA THR A 161 0.46 1.55 27.32
C THR A 161 -0.22 1.57 28.69
N THR A 162 -1.40 2.21 28.81
CA THR A 162 -2.16 2.33 30.05
C THR A 162 -3.63 1.95 29.85
N GLU A 163 -4.30 1.55 30.94
CA GLU A 163 -5.75 1.27 30.94
C GLU A 163 -6.58 2.53 30.63
N GLU A 164 -6.09 3.71 30.97
CA GLU A 164 -6.75 4.97 30.63
C GLU A 164 -6.74 5.19 29.10
N GLN A 165 -5.60 4.96 28.45
CA GLN A 165 -5.51 5.02 26.99
C GLN A 165 -6.44 3.99 26.32
N ARG A 166 -6.53 2.76 26.85
CA ARG A 166 -7.45 1.74 26.32
C ARG A 166 -8.90 2.19 26.41
N ARG A 167 -9.30 2.81 27.53
CA ARG A 167 -10.67 3.37 27.66
C ARG A 167 -10.93 4.50 26.68
N GLN A 168 -9.96 5.40 26.47
CA GLN A 168 -10.07 6.46 25.48
C GLN A 168 -10.17 5.90 24.07
N TYR A 169 -9.38 4.87 23.72
CA TYR A 169 -9.42 4.24 22.42
C TYR A 169 -10.74 3.51 22.15
N ALA A 170 -11.33 2.89 23.17
CA ALA A 170 -12.65 2.29 23.06
C ALA A 170 -13.74 3.33 22.72
N VAL A 171 -13.70 4.52 23.33
CA VAL A 171 -14.64 5.61 23.00
C VAL A 171 -14.48 6.04 21.54
N ILE A 172 -13.24 6.21 21.06
CA ILE A 172 -12.99 6.57 19.67
C ILE A 172 -13.43 5.44 18.73
N ALA A 173 -13.20 4.18 19.11
CA ALA A 173 -13.62 3.02 18.32
C ALA A 173 -15.15 2.93 18.19
N ASP A 174 -15.91 3.17 19.28
CA ASP A 174 -17.34 3.22 19.26
C ASP A 174 -17.87 4.34 18.34
N GLU A 175 -17.21 5.52 18.35
CA GLU A 175 -17.54 6.61 17.44
C GLU A 175 -17.30 6.22 15.97
N TYR A 176 -16.18 5.56 15.68
CA TYR A 176 -15.86 5.09 14.32
C TYR A 176 -16.79 3.96 13.87
N ASP A 177 -17.12 3.02 14.74
CA ASP A 177 -18.08 1.96 14.42
C ASP A 177 -19.44 2.55 14.04
N VAL A 178 -19.98 3.47 14.84
CA VAL A 178 -21.29 4.07 14.61
C VAL A 178 -21.30 4.96 13.35
N ASN A 179 -20.27 5.76 13.12
CA ASN A 179 -20.27 6.78 12.09
C ASN A 179 -19.60 6.36 10.78
N VAL A 180 -18.77 5.29 10.78
CA VAL A 180 -18.05 4.80 9.60
C VAL A 180 -18.40 3.35 9.31
N ASP A 181 -18.02 2.40 10.20
CA ASP A 181 -18.04 0.98 9.89
C ASP A 181 -19.47 0.47 9.65
N GLN A 182 -20.40 0.76 10.53
CA GLN A 182 -21.79 0.32 10.41
C GLN A 182 -22.53 0.90 9.18
N PRO A 183 -22.42 2.19 8.84
CA PRO A 183 -22.96 2.74 7.60
C PRO A 183 -22.32 2.10 6.34
N VAL A 184 -21.00 2.01 6.28
CA VAL A 184 -20.29 1.41 5.14
C VAL A 184 -20.68 -0.07 4.99
N LEU A 185 -20.79 -0.80 6.08
CA LEU A 185 -21.20 -2.21 6.08
C LEU A 185 -22.65 -2.38 5.56
N ARG A 186 -23.56 -1.48 5.91
CA ARG A 186 -24.92 -1.49 5.35
C ARG A 186 -24.92 -1.25 3.84
N SER A 187 -24.12 -0.26 3.37
CA SER A 187 -23.96 0.04 1.94
C SER A 187 -23.34 -1.15 1.19
N LEU A 188 -22.29 -1.76 1.74
CA LEU A 188 -21.65 -2.96 1.22
C LEU A 188 -22.65 -4.11 1.08
N ASN A 189 -23.37 -4.45 2.15
CA ASN A 189 -24.31 -5.57 2.15
C ASN A 189 -25.50 -5.35 1.22
N LYS A 190 -25.90 -4.10 0.97
CA LYS A 190 -26.89 -3.78 -0.06
C LYS A 190 -26.37 -4.15 -1.46
N VAL A 191 -25.10 -3.86 -1.77
CA VAL A 191 -24.48 -4.26 -3.03
C VAL A 191 -24.31 -5.78 -3.11
N LEU A 192 -23.78 -6.43 -2.07
CA LEU A 192 -23.57 -7.88 -2.05
C LEU A 192 -24.85 -8.69 -2.20
N LYS A 193 -25.96 -8.18 -1.68
CA LYS A 193 -27.29 -8.80 -1.85
C LYS A 193 -27.68 -8.97 -3.32
N SER A 194 -27.28 -8.05 -4.21
CA SER A 194 -27.57 -8.15 -5.65
C SER A 194 -26.85 -9.31 -6.34
N TYR A 195 -25.79 -9.85 -5.71
CA TYR A 195 -25.05 -11.01 -6.17
C TYR A 195 -25.55 -12.33 -5.57
N GLY A 196 -26.55 -12.28 -4.68
CA GLY A 196 -27.08 -13.48 -4.02
C GLY A 196 -26.13 -14.13 -3.02
N VAL A 197 -25.05 -13.42 -2.63
CA VAL A 197 -24.07 -13.94 -1.66
C VAL A 197 -24.47 -13.57 -0.22
N ARG A 198 -23.88 -14.29 0.76
CA ARG A 198 -24.12 -14.02 2.18
C ARG A 198 -23.61 -12.62 2.57
N PRO A 199 -24.26 -11.97 3.57
CA PRO A 199 -23.78 -10.69 4.07
C PRO A 199 -22.44 -10.83 4.78
N VAL A 200 -21.66 -9.75 4.76
CA VAL A 200 -20.46 -9.56 5.56
C VAL A 200 -20.84 -8.94 6.90
N THR A 201 -20.19 -9.36 7.99
CA THR A 201 -20.48 -8.91 9.37
C THR A 201 -19.30 -8.16 10.02
N ILE A 202 -18.21 -8.00 9.30
CA ILE A 202 -16.97 -7.33 9.74
C ILE A 202 -16.70 -6.09 8.87
N PRO A 203 -15.93 -5.12 9.34
CA PRO A 203 -15.63 -3.91 8.59
C PRO A 203 -15.08 -4.17 7.18
N LEU A 204 -15.32 -3.25 6.25
CA LEU A 204 -14.96 -3.39 4.83
C LEU A 204 -13.51 -3.85 4.62
N PHE A 205 -12.54 -3.18 5.22
CA PHE A 205 -11.12 -3.51 5.05
C PHE A 205 -10.72 -4.84 5.71
N HIS A 206 -11.37 -5.21 6.82
CA HIS A 206 -11.15 -6.51 7.45
C HIS A 206 -11.64 -7.66 6.56
N SER A 207 -12.74 -7.44 5.80
CA SER A 207 -13.37 -8.49 5.00
C SER A 207 -12.44 -9.07 3.94
N VAL A 208 -11.65 -8.26 3.26
CA VAL A 208 -10.70 -8.72 2.24
C VAL A 208 -9.51 -9.46 2.83
N ILE A 209 -9.09 -9.09 4.06
CA ILE A 209 -8.00 -9.77 4.76
C ILE A 209 -8.45 -11.16 5.23
N GLU A 210 -9.65 -11.27 5.80
CA GLU A 210 -10.15 -12.52 6.36
C GLU A 210 -10.62 -13.51 5.28
N LEU A 211 -11.27 -13.01 4.23
CA LEU A 211 -11.90 -13.84 3.20
C LEU A 211 -10.96 -14.30 2.09
N ALA A 212 -9.83 -13.62 1.88
CA ALA A 212 -8.84 -14.02 0.87
C ALA A 212 -8.29 -15.43 1.15
N ASP A 213 -7.93 -16.16 0.10
CA ASP A 213 -7.25 -17.46 0.26
C ASP A 213 -5.83 -17.27 0.84
N ALA A 214 -5.19 -16.13 0.55
CA ALA A 214 -4.03 -15.60 1.28
C ALA A 214 -3.97 -14.08 1.15
N TYR A 215 -3.38 -13.43 2.16
CA TYR A 215 -3.12 -12.00 2.18
C TYR A 215 -1.62 -11.76 2.38
N MET A 216 -0.98 -11.15 1.39
CA MET A 216 0.45 -10.80 1.41
C MET A 216 0.63 -9.38 1.93
N GLN A 217 1.05 -9.22 3.18
CA GLN A 217 1.42 -7.90 3.72
C GLN A 217 2.80 -7.52 3.21
N LEU A 218 2.89 -6.39 2.50
CA LEU A 218 4.12 -5.90 1.85
C LEU A 218 5.03 -5.17 2.84
N SER A 219 5.33 -5.82 3.96
CA SER A 219 6.15 -5.30 5.06
C SER A 219 6.72 -6.46 5.88
N VAL A 220 7.19 -6.14 7.09
CA VAL A 220 7.69 -7.08 8.10
C VAL A 220 6.85 -7.03 9.39
N PRO A 221 6.74 -8.13 10.15
CA PRO A 221 5.96 -8.17 11.40
C PRO A 221 6.33 -7.08 12.40
N SER A 222 7.63 -6.79 12.57
CA SER A 222 8.11 -5.79 13.55
C SER A 222 7.73 -4.35 13.23
N PHE A 223 7.22 -4.07 12.03
CA PHE A 223 6.68 -2.75 11.69
C PHE A 223 5.19 -2.61 12.06
N GLU A 224 4.48 -3.72 12.27
CA GLU A 224 3.08 -3.68 12.66
C GLU A 224 2.92 -3.60 14.18
N PHE A 225 1.87 -2.90 14.63
CA PHE A 225 1.50 -2.85 16.04
C PHE A 225 1.18 -4.25 16.58
N PRO A 226 1.46 -4.54 17.86
CA PRO A 226 1.18 -5.84 18.46
C PRO A 226 -0.31 -6.22 18.33
N ARG A 227 -0.56 -7.36 17.68
CA ARG A 227 -1.90 -7.92 17.52
C ARG A 227 -1.82 -9.38 17.06
N ARG A 228 -2.93 -10.11 17.17
CA ARG A 228 -3.05 -11.40 16.52
C ARG A 228 -3.33 -11.19 15.04
N PHE A 229 -2.52 -11.82 14.21
CA PHE A 229 -2.73 -11.82 12.76
C PHE A 229 -3.68 -12.97 12.36
N PRO A 230 -4.61 -12.75 11.41
CA PRO A 230 -5.35 -13.83 10.76
C PRO A 230 -4.38 -14.84 10.12
N SER A 231 -4.80 -16.11 10.05
CA SER A 231 -4.01 -17.17 9.41
C SER A 231 -3.78 -16.95 7.91
N THR A 232 -4.61 -16.12 7.29
CA THR A 232 -4.47 -15.71 5.88
C THR A 232 -3.31 -14.75 5.66
N VAL A 233 -2.84 -14.04 6.70
CA VAL A 233 -1.81 -12.99 6.58
C VAL A 233 -0.42 -13.58 6.55
N HIS A 234 0.34 -13.22 5.51
CA HIS A 234 1.73 -13.58 5.30
C HIS A 234 2.55 -12.30 5.05
N PHE A 235 3.51 -12.00 5.92
CA PHE A 235 4.46 -10.93 5.68
C PHE A 235 5.47 -11.37 4.63
N VAL A 236 5.58 -10.63 3.53
CA VAL A 236 6.44 -11.00 2.40
C VAL A 236 7.58 -10.01 2.14
N GLY A 237 7.74 -9.04 3.03
CA GLY A 237 8.73 -7.98 2.83
C GLY A 237 8.26 -6.95 1.79
N THR A 238 9.14 -5.99 1.46
CA THR A 238 8.83 -5.00 0.43
C THR A 238 9.17 -5.55 -0.95
N PRO A 239 8.31 -5.31 -1.98
CA PRO A 239 8.67 -5.65 -3.35
C PRO A 239 9.95 -4.93 -3.79
N PRO A 240 10.72 -5.52 -4.72
CA PRO A 240 11.90 -4.87 -5.26
C PRO A 240 11.53 -3.53 -5.92
N ILE A 241 12.47 -2.60 -5.90
CA ILE A 241 12.32 -1.34 -6.62
C ILE A 241 12.28 -1.67 -8.12
N ILE A 242 11.24 -1.18 -8.81
CA ILE A 242 11.17 -1.30 -10.27
C ILE A 242 12.36 -0.53 -10.85
N ARG A 243 13.14 -1.19 -11.70
CA ARG A 243 14.27 -0.57 -12.38
C ARG A 243 13.77 0.37 -13.46
N ASP A 244 13.59 1.63 -13.09
CA ASP A 244 13.37 2.69 -14.06
C ASP A 244 14.68 2.95 -14.80
N GLN A 245 14.65 3.01 -16.15
CA GLN A 245 15.80 3.39 -16.97
C GLN A 245 16.03 4.91 -16.91
N VAL A 246 16.04 5.46 -15.70
CA VAL A 246 16.33 6.88 -15.48
C VAL A 246 17.85 7.05 -15.43
N PRO A 247 18.44 7.94 -16.25
CA PRO A 247 19.86 8.19 -16.19
C PRO A 247 20.26 8.78 -14.84
N LEU A 248 21.50 8.50 -14.41
CA LEU A 248 22.05 9.12 -13.21
C LEU A 248 22.11 10.64 -13.39
N PRO A 249 21.82 11.41 -12.33
CA PRO A 249 21.88 12.85 -12.39
C PRO A 249 23.33 13.35 -12.55
N PRO A 250 23.56 14.55 -13.13
CA PRO A 250 24.90 15.08 -13.37
C PRO A 250 25.76 15.23 -12.10
N TRP A 251 25.12 15.34 -10.95
CA TRP A 251 25.74 15.48 -9.62
C TRP A 251 25.90 14.13 -8.88
N ALA A 252 25.75 13.00 -9.56
CA ALA A 252 25.83 11.67 -8.92
C ALA A 252 27.17 11.43 -8.19
N ASP A 253 28.26 11.95 -8.70
CA ASP A 253 29.61 11.82 -8.13
C ASP A 253 29.78 12.60 -6.81
N GLU A 254 28.87 13.52 -6.49
CA GLU A 254 28.89 14.26 -5.23
C GLU A 254 28.45 13.40 -4.02
N LEU A 255 27.85 12.23 -4.27
CA LEU A 255 27.51 11.26 -3.22
C LEU A 255 28.72 10.35 -2.92
N ASP A 256 29.84 10.97 -2.56
CA ASP A 256 31.13 10.32 -2.31
C ASP A 256 31.35 9.88 -0.84
N GLY A 257 30.38 10.15 0.02
CA GLY A 257 30.41 9.82 1.46
C GLY A 257 31.08 10.92 2.32
N SER A 258 31.46 12.04 1.75
CA SER A 258 32.04 13.18 2.50
C SER A 258 31.01 13.94 3.34
N GLN A 259 29.74 13.89 2.94
CA GLN A 259 28.61 14.51 3.63
C GLN A 259 27.53 13.48 3.97
N LYS A 260 26.68 13.78 4.96
CA LYS A 260 25.48 13.03 5.24
C LYS A 260 24.42 13.32 4.19
N VAL A 261 23.86 12.28 3.58
CA VAL A 261 22.85 12.42 2.54
C VAL A 261 21.45 12.34 3.14
N VAL A 262 20.69 13.42 3.03
CA VAL A 262 19.29 13.48 3.43
C VAL A 262 18.40 13.53 2.19
N LEU A 263 17.63 12.48 1.96
CA LEU A 263 16.61 12.46 0.91
C LEU A 263 15.31 13.06 1.42
N VAL A 264 14.69 13.97 0.66
CA VAL A 264 13.33 14.45 0.93
C VAL A 264 12.40 14.18 -0.25
N THR A 265 11.22 13.61 0.05
CA THR A 265 10.20 13.30 -0.96
C THR A 265 8.77 13.33 -0.39
N GLN A 266 7.83 13.80 -1.21
CA GLN A 266 6.38 13.67 -0.95
C GLN A 266 5.72 12.56 -1.79
N GLY A 267 6.54 11.67 -2.38
CA GLY A 267 6.05 10.60 -3.25
C GLY A 267 5.54 11.11 -4.60
N THR A 268 4.67 10.33 -5.24
CA THR A 268 4.18 10.60 -6.61
C THR A 268 2.70 11.00 -6.67
N VAL A 269 1.99 10.95 -5.54
CA VAL A 269 0.54 11.25 -5.45
C VAL A 269 0.32 12.54 -4.66
N ALA A 270 0.76 12.60 -3.41
CA ALA A 270 0.56 13.75 -2.52
C ALA A 270 1.66 14.82 -2.67
N ASN A 271 2.09 15.09 -3.89
CA ASN A 271 3.17 16.03 -4.22
C ASN A 271 2.69 17.29 -4.99
N HIS A 272 1.40 17.59 -4.89
CA HIS A 272 0.80 18.76 -5.56
C HIS A 272 1.25 20.11 -4.95
N ASN A 273 1.68 20.13 -3.69
CA ASN A 273 2.19 21.30 -3.00
C ASN A 273 3.48 20.98 -2.24
N PHE A 274 4.63 21.46 -2.74
CA PHE A 274 5.94 21.24 -2.11
C PHE A 274 6.23 22.15 -0.92
N ASP A 275 5.40 23.17 -0.67
CA ASP A 275 5.50 24.00 0.54
C ASP A 275 5.14 23.22 1.82
N LEU A 276 4.47 22.08 1.69
CA LEU A 276 4.11 21.25 2.84
C LEU A 276 5.32 20.55 3.48
N LEU A 277 6.30 20.08 2.70
CA LEU A 277 7.42 19.33 3.24
C LEU A 277 8.76 19.58 2.55
N VAL A 278 8.81 19.54 1.21
CA VAL A 278 10.11 19.64 0.48
C VAL A 278 10.77 20.99 0.71
N ALA A 279 10.05 22.09 0.46
CA ALA A 279 10.62 23.44 0.61
C ALA A 279 10.99 23.78 2.06
N PRO A 280 10.14 23.47 3.09
CA PRO A 280 10.55 23.61 4.48
C PRO A 280 11.80 22.81 4.86
N THR A 281 11.96 21.58 4.31
CA THR A 281 13.14 20.75 4.56
C THR A 281 14.40 21.36 3.93
N LEU A 282 14.33 21.86 2.69
CA LEU A 282 15.42 22.57 2.05
C LEU A 282 15.85 23.78 2.87
N LYS A 283 14.90 24.58 3.34
CA LYS A 283 15.15 25.74 4.22
C LYS A 283 15.76 25.32 5.56
N ALA A 284 15.26 24.25 6.16
CA ALA A 284 15.71 23.72 7.45
C ALA A 284 17.20 23.34 7.45
N LEU A 285 17.65 22.75 6.34
CA LEU A 285 19.00 22.18 6.21
C LEU A 285 19.98 23.04 5.41
N ALA A 286 19.57 24.25 4.99
CA ALA A 286 20.38 25.14 4.14
C ALA A 286 21.76 25.48 4.73
N ASN A 287 21.87 25.54 6.05
CA ASN A 287 23.09 25.95 6.77
C ASN A 287 23.78 24.77 7.49
N GLU A 288 23.50 23.53 7.09
CA GLU A 288 24.15 22.32 7.62
C GLU A 288 25.30 21.91 6.69
N PRO A 289 26.56 22.26 7.01
CA PRO A 289 27.68 22.08 6.08
C PRO A 289 28.07 20.62 5.86
N ASP A 290 27.71 19.75 6.80
CA ASP A 290 27.96 18.31 6.76
C ASP A 290 26.81 17.52 6.11
N VAL A 291 25.77 18.20 5.59
CA VAL A 291 24.59 17.59 4.98
C VAL A 291 24.45 17.97 3.53
N LEU A 292 24.26 16.97 2.66
CA LEU A 292 23.81 17.13 1.28
C LEU A 292 22.34 16.73 1.20
N VAL A 293 21.47 17.65 0.76
CA VAL A 293 20.04 17.40 0.64
C VAL A 293 19.68 17.02 -0.78
N ILE A 294 19.07 15.85 -0.96
CA ILE A 294 18.54 15.40 -2.24
C ILE A 294 17.02 15.55 -2.19
N ALA A 295 16.44 16.32 -3.10
CA ALA A 295 14.99 16.48 -3.19
C ALA A 295 14.47 15.97 -4.54
N THR A 296 13.42 15.16 -4.49
CA THR A 296 12.76 14.68 -5.70
C THR A 296 11.33 15.24 -5.83
N ALA A 297 11.01 15.68 -7.06
CA ALA A 297 9.68 16.18 -7.39
C ALA A 297 8.66 15.06 -7.71
N GLY A 298 9.05 13.78 -7.61
CA GLY A 298 8.15 12.64 -7.80
C GLY A 298 7.50 12.60 -9.19
N GLY A 299 8.29 12.92 -10.24
CA GLY A 299 7.85 12.95 -11.63
C GLY A 299 7.33 14.31 -12.11
N ARG A 300 7.19 15.31 -11.24
CA ARG A 300 6.88 16.69 -11.63
C ARG A 300 8.14 17.45 -12.07
N PRO A 301 8.00 18.58 -12.81
CA PRO A 301 9.12 19.45 -13.09
C PRO A 301 9.80 19.95 -11.80
N VAL A 302 11.13 20.02 -11.77
CA VAL A 302 11.87 20.48 -10.59
C VAL A 302 11.58 21.94 -10.24
N GLU A 303 11.18 22.73 -11.22
CA GLU A 303 10.75 24.14 -11.09
C GLU A 303 9.49 24.31 -10.26
N ALA A 304 8.73 23.22 -10.05
CA ALA A 304 7.58 23.20 -9.15
C ALA A 304 7.98 23.24 -7.67
N ILE A 305 9.25 22.93 -7.34
CA ILE A 305 9.78 23.07 -5.98
C ILE A 305 10.12 24.52 -5.74
N PRO A 306 9.45 25.22 -4.81
CA PRO A 306 9.68 26.64 -4.58
C PRO A 306 11.08 26.90 -4.00
N GLY A 307 11.71 27.98 -4.49
CA GLY A 307 13.05 28.40 -4.05
C GLY A 307 13.04 29.44 -2.94
N PRO A 308 14.24 29.83 -2.46
CA PRO A 308 15.55 29.59 -3.00
C PRO A 308 16.09 28.19 -2.72
N ILE A 309 16.85 27.63 -3.67
CA ILE A 309 17.49 26.31 -3.52
C ILE A 309 18.86 26.49 -2.86
N PRO A 310 19.13 25.88 -1.69
CA PRO A 310 20.40 25.98 -1.00
C PRO A 310 21.57 25.36 -1.80
N SER A 311 22.77 25.87 -1.58
CA SER A 311 23.99 25.37 -2.27
C SER A 311 24.30 23.90 -1.97
N ASN A 312 23.89 23.41 -0.80
CA ASN A 312 24.03 22.02 -0.37
C ASN A 312 22.80 21.16 -0.75
N ALA A 313 21.97 21.60 -1.71
CA ALA A 313 20.83 20.83 -2.19
C ALA A 313 20.98 20.44 -3.67
N ARG A 314 20.44 19.26 -4.01
CA ARG A 314 20.35 18.75 -5.39
C ARG A 314 18.93 18.31 -5.66
N LEU A 315 18.39 18.76 -6.79
CA LEU A 315 17.02 18.49 -7.19
C LEU A 315 16.99 17.52 -8.37
N ALA A 316 15.97 16.67 -8.40
CA ALA A 316 15.64 15.86 -9.57
C ALA A 316 14.14 15.69 -9.70
N SER A 317 13.63 15.59 -10.92
CA SER A 317 12.24 15.23 -11.16
C SER A 317 11.96 13.80 -10.70
N TYR A 318 12.85 12.88 -11.07
CA TYR A 318 12.82 11.47 -10.70
C TYR A 318 14.24 10.96 -10.46
N LEU A 319 14.41 9.97 -9.59
CA LEU A 319 15.72 9.36 -9.27
C LEU A 319 15.59 7.84 -9.21
N PRO A 320 16.59 7.09 -9.69
CA PRO A 320 16.63 5.65 -9.55
C PRO A 320 16.90 5.28 -8.08
N PHE A 321 15.87 4.95 -7.33
CA PHE A 321 15.96 4.68 -5.90
C PHE A 321 16.85 3.48 -5.57
N GLU A 322 16.95 2.50 -6.48
CA GLU A 322 17.89 1.38 -6.33
C GLU A 322 19.34 1.86 -6.20
N TRP A 323 19.70 2.90 -6.97
CA TRP A 323 21.03 3.52 -6.89
C TRP A 323 21.14 4.48 -5.69
N LEU A 324 20.08 5.26 -5.39
CA LEU A 324 20.14 6.33 -4.41
C LEU A 324 20.05 5.83 -2.97
N LEU A 325 19.08 4.95 -2.64
CA LEU A 325 18.79 4.55 -1.25
C LEU A 325 20.01 3.96 -0.51
N PRO A 326 20.90 3.16 -1.13
CA PRO A 326 22.13 2.70 -0.44
C PRO A 326 23.06 3.80 0.05
N ARG A 327 22.87 5.05 -0.43
CA ARG A 327 23.70 6.22 -0.13
C ARG A 327 23.04 7.20 0.83
N VAL A 328 21.81 6.94 1.23
CA VAL A 328 21.00 7.83 2.07
C VAL A 328 21.23 7.57 3.56
N ASP A 329 21.48 8.62 4.32
CA ASP A 329 21.64 8.56 5.78
C ASP A 329 20.32 8.79 6.53
N ALA A 330 19.39 9.59 5.97
CA ALA A 330 18.05 9.78 6.51
C ALA A 330 17.05 10.12 5.39
N LEU A 331 15.81 9.66 5.55
CA LEU A 331 14.70 10.01 4.65
C LEU A 331 13.70 10.90 5.37
N VAL A 332 13.40 12.07 4.77
CA VAL A 332 12.29 12.94 5.15
C VAL A 332 11.13 12.68 4.18
N THR A 333 9.97 12.27 4.68
CA THR A 333 8.82 11.91 3.83
C THR A 333 7.49 12.24 4.49
N ASN A 334 6.44 12.39 3.68
CA ASN A 334 5.07 12.52 4.21
C ASN A 334 4.52 11.20 4.78
N GLY A 335 5.22 10.08 4.63
CA GLY A 335 4.85 8.80 5.24
C GLY A 335 4.09 7.85 4.31
N GLY A 336 4.26 7.96 3.00
CA GLY A 336 3.71 6.96 2.08
C GLY A 336 4.27 5.55 2.37
N TYR A 337 3.37 4.57 2.53
CA TYR A 337 3.72 3.21 2.99
C TYR A 337 4.85 2.54 2.20
N GLY A 338 4.77 2.59 0.85
CA GLY A 338 5.79 2.01 -0.01
C GLY A 338 7.18 2.63 0.20
N SER A 339 7.27 3.97 0.27
CA SER A 339 8.53 4.69 0.48
C SER A 339 9.13 4.42 1.86
N VAL A 340 8.28 4.32 2.89
CA VAL A 340 8.69 3.98 4.26
C VAL A 340 9.27 2.57 4.32
N ASN A 341 8.59 1.57 3.74
CA ASN A 341 9.07 0.20 3.69
C ASN A 341 10.36 0.06 2.88
N GLN A 342 10.45 0.74 1.74
CA GLN A 342 11.69 0.77 0.95
C GLN A 342 12.85 1.35 1.75
N ALA A 343 12.68 2.50 2.41
CA ALA A 343 13.74 3.10 3.23
C ALA A 343 14.17 2.14 4.37
N MET A 344 13.22 1.54 5.06
CA MET A 344 13.51 0.58 6.13
C MET A 344 14.25 -0.65 5.63
N SER A 345 13.96 -1.15 4.41
CA SER A 345 14.66 -2.28 3.83
C SER A 345 16.14 -1.98 3.49
N PHE A 346 16.51 -0.70 3.40
CA PHE A 346 17.90 -0.24 3.29
C PHE A 346 18.48 0.23 4.63
N GLY A 347 17.79 0.07 5.75
CA GLY A 347 18.25 0.50 7.06
C GLY A 347 18.34 2.02 7.21
N ILE A 348 17.50 2.76 6.51
CA ILE A 348 17.51 4.23 6.52
C ILE A 348 16.54 4.72 7.62
N PRO A 349 16.99 5.51 8.60
CA PRO A 349 16.11 6.13 9.58
C PRO A 349 15.25 7.24 8.95
N LEU A 350 14.08 7.49 9.55
CA LEU A 350 13.02 8.29 8.97
C LEU A 350 12.67 9.52 9.82
N VAL A 351 12.33 10.62 9.12
CA VAL A 351 11.56 11.74 9.68
C VAL A 351 10.28 11.84 8.85
N THR A 352 9.13 11.74 9.50
CA THR A 352 7.84 11.73 8.80
C THR A 352 6.96 12.90 9.23
N ALA A 353 6.22 13.48 8.26
CA ALA A 353 5.23 14.53 8.48
C ALA A 353 4.10 14.40 7.46
N GLY A 354 2.93 13.96 7.92
CA GLY A 354 1.73 13.73 7.11
C GLY A 354 0.64 13.07 7.93
N LEU A 355 -0.61 13.49 7.70
CA LEU A 355 -1.80 13.02 8.43
C LEU A 355 -2.91 12.56 7.50
N THR A 356 -2.75 12.74 6.18
CA THR A 356 -3.78 12.40 5.19
C THR A 356 -3.70 10.92 4.80
N GLU A 357 -4.79 10.36 4.33
CA GLU A 357 -4.96 8.97 3.90
C GLU A 357 -4.50 7.98 5.00
N ASP A 358 -3.58 7.08 4.68
CA ASP A 358 -2.99 6.10 5.60
C ASP A 358 -1.78 6.63 6.40
N LYS A 359 -1.32 7.85 6.09
CA LYS A 359 -0.04 8.40 6.59
C LYS A 359 0.00 8.57 8.10
N ALA A 360 -1.12 8.95 8.73
CA ALA A 360 -1.18 9.09 10.19
C ALA A 360 -0.79 7.76 10.88
N ASP A 361 -1.33 6.65 10.40
CA ASP A 361 -1.08 5.31 10.93
C ASP A 361 0.31 4.78 10.58
N VAL A 362 0.78 5.02 9.36
CA VAL A 362 2.14 4.65 8.93
C VAL A 362 3.17 5.40 9.78
N ASN A 363 2.99 6.72 9.96
CA ASN A 363 3.90 7.56 10.72
C ASN A 363 3.90 7.24 12.22
N ALA A 364 2.76 6.85 12.79
CA ALA A 364 2.68 6.34 14.15
C ALA A 364 3.52 5.05 14.32
N ARG A 365 3.54 4.17 13.31
CA ARG A 365 4.39 2.96 13.30
C ARG A 365 5.87 3.29 13.19
N VAL A 366 6.25 4.31 12.39
CA VAL A 366 7.64 4.79 12.31
C VAL A 366 8.16 5.22 13.69
N ALA A 367 7.38 6.01 14.41
CA ALA A 367 7.75 6.45 15.75
C ALA A 367 7.76 5.29 16.77
N TRP A 368 6.73 4.43 16.74
CA TRP A 368 6.59 3.30 17.66
C TRP A 368 7.71 2.26 17.49
N SER A 369 8.04 1.91 16.25
CA SER A 369 9.13 0.96 15.95
C SER A 369 10.52 1.50 16.29
N GLY A 370 10.65 2.82 16.49
CA GLY A 370 11.89 3.50 16.80
C GLY A 370 12.83 3.65 15.60
N VAL A 371 12.35 3.42 14.38
CA VAL A 371 13.13 3.63 13.16
C VAL A 371 13.19 5.10 12.74
N GLY A 372 12.40 5.98 13.40
CA GLY A 372 12.37 7.39 13.06
C GLY A 372 11.53 8.24 14.00
N LEU A 373 11.27 9.46 13.57
CA LEU A 373 10.45 10.45 14.26
C LEU A 373 9.21 10.81 13.42
N ASN A 374 8.06 10.92 14.06
CA ASN A 374 6.83 11.42 13.48
C ASN A 374 6.54 12.82 14.03
N LEU A 375 6.49 13.82 13.15
CA LEU A 375 6.18 15.20 13.51
C LEU A 375 4.66 15.43 13.70
N ALA A 376 3.83 14.46 13.34
CA ALA A 376 2.37 14.45 13.52
C ALA A 376 1.68 15.73 13.00
N THR A 377 2.12 16.25 11.86
CA THR A 377 1.56 17.43 11.19
C THR A 377 1.70 17.31 9.69
N ASN A 378 0.83 18.00 8.92
CA ASN A 378 0.99 18.17 7.48
C ASN A 378 1.91 19.35 7.11
N GLU A 379 2.18 20.27 8.05
CA GLU A 379 2.91 21.51 7.84
C GLU A 379 3.99 21.67 8.93
N PRO A 380 5.07 20.87 8.88
CA PRO A 380 6.16 20.99 9.84
C PRO A 380 6.94 22.29 9.63
N THR A 381 7.34 22.94 10.72
CA THR A 381 8.21 24.12 10.63
C THR A 381 9.64 23.71 10.26
N PRO A 382 10.42 24.60 9.60
CA PRO A 382 11.84 24.34 9.32
C PRO A 382 12.65 23.99 10.58
N GLU A 383 12.36 24.62 11.71
CA GLU A 383 13.03 24.39 12.99
C GLU A 383 12.78 22.96 13.48
N ALA A 384 11.52 22.51 13.46
CA ALA A 384 11.14 21.14 13.85
C ALA A 384 11.75 20.09 12.91
N LEU A 385 11.78 20.36 11.61
CA LEU A 385 12.43 19.50 10.62
C LEU A 385 13.93 19.39 10.87
N ARG A 386 14.61 20.52 11.10
CA ARG A 386 16.05 20.55 11.40
C ARG A 386 16.36 19.73 12.66
N GLU A 387 15.63 19.96 13.74
CA GLU A 387 15.82 19.23 14.99
C GLU A 387 15.59 17.73 14.82
N ALA A 388 14.53 17.33 14.12
CA ALA A 388 14.22 15.94 13.86
C ALA A 388 15.28 15.26 12.99
N VAL A 389 15.71 15.88 11.90
CA VAL A 389 16.76 15.35 11.01
C VAL A 389 18.08 15.21 11.77
N ARG A 390 18.52 16.24 12.51
CA ARG A 390 19.73 16.14 13.34
C ARG A 390 19.61 15.03 14.38
N THR A 391 18.45 14.91 15.03
CA THR A 391 18.21 13.85 16.02
C THR A 391 18.39 12.45 15.43
N VAL A 392 17.84 12.17 14.24
CA VAL A 392 17.97 10.84 13.61
C VAL A 392 19.36 10.57 13.05
N LEU A 393 20.09 11.61 12.61
CA LEU A 393 21.46 11.51 12.14
C LEU A 393 22.46 11.30 13.28
N ASP A 394 22.30 12.06 14.37
CA ASP A 394 23.28 12.14 15.47
C ASP A 394 23.09 11.05 16.54
N ARG A 395 21.88 10.46 16.64
CA ARG A 395 21.60 9.40 17.61
C ARG A 395 21.69 8.01 16.97
N PRO A 396 22.74 7.22 17.27
CA PRO A 396 22.95 5.90 16.65
C PRO A 396 21.77 4.92 16.80
N ALA A 397 20.93 5.12 17.82
CA ALA A 397 19.79 4.25 18.11
C ALA A 397 18.82 4.13 16.92
N TYR A 398 18.57 5.22 16.19
CA TYR A 398 17.67 5.19 15.02
C TYR A 398 18.26 4.35 13.87
N ARG A 399 19.55 4.57 13.56
CA ARG A 399 20.24 3.76 12.54
C ARG A 399 20.29 2.28 12.95
N MET A 400 20.57 1.98 14.21
CA MET A 400 20.59 0.61 14.70
C MET A 400 19.21 -0.08 14.59
N ARG A 401 18.12 0.65 14.90
CA ARG A 401 16.76 0.14 14.74
C ARG A 401 16.41 -0.08 13.27
N ALA A 402 16.71 0.88 12.41
CA ALA A 402 16.50 0.78 10.98
C ALA A 402 17.30 -0.39 10.36
N SER A 403 18.57 -0.59 10.78
CA SER A 403 19.39 -1.73 10.33
C SER A 403 18.78 -3.08 10.73
N ARG A 404 18.31 -3.24 11.97
CA ARG A 404 17.61 -4.46 12.40
C ARG A 404 16.35 -4.73 11.57
N MET A 405 15.62 -3.68 11.22
CA MET A 405 14.46 -3.80 10.34
C MET A 405 14.89 -4.27 8.94
N ALA A 406 15.98 -3.75 8.40
CA ALA A 406 16.55 -4.19 7.12
C ALA A 406 16.97 -5.67 7.14
N ASP A 407 17.55 -6.14 8.25
CA ASP A 407 17.90 -7.56 8.43
C ASP A 407 16.65 -8.44 8.40
N GLU A 408 15.53 -7.99 9.00
CA GLU A 408 14.25 -8.70 8.97
C GLU A 408 13.67 -8.76 7.54
N PHE A 409 13.67 -7.64 6.80
CA PHE A 409 13.29 -7.61 5.38
C PHE A 409 14.12 -8.60 4.56
N SER A 410 15.43 -8.58 4.75
CA SER A 410 16.36 -9.49 4.05
C SER A 410 16.08 -10.96 4.36
N SER A 411 15.74 -11.29 5.62
CA SER A 411 15.48 -12.66 6.06
C SER A 411 14.22 -13.27 5.47
N ILE A 412 13.21 -12.46 5.13
CA ILE A 412 11.95 -12.93 4.53
C ILE A 412 12.18 -13.44 3.10
N GLY A 413 13.03 -12.77 2.31
CA GLY A 413 13.27 -13.11 0.94
C GLY A 413 12.01 -12.99 0.06
N THR A 414 11.57 -11.77 -0.20
CA THR A 414 10.31 -11.43 -0.87
C THR A 414 10.00 -12.29 -2.11
N ARG A 415 10.97 -12.45 -3.02
CA ARG A 415 10.79 -13.29 -4.22
C ARG A 415 10.36 -14.71 -3.86
N SER A 416 11.07 -15.35 -2.95
CA SER A 416 10.81 -16.74 -2.54
C SER A 416 9.49 -16.87 -1.79
N ALA A 417 9.14 -15.89 -0.96
CA ALA A 417 7.88 -15.86 -0.22
C ALA A 417 6.68 -15.76 -1.16
N VAL A 418 6.69 -14.81 -2.10
CA VAL A 418 5.64 -14.62 -3.11
C VAL A 418 5.43 -15.89 -3.95
N LEU A 419 6.51 -16.43 -4.51
CA LEU A 419 6.45 -17.65 -5.35
C LEU A 419 5.90 -18.85 -4.58
N ARG A 420 6.32 -19.03 -3.33
CA ARG A 420 5.85 -20.14 -2.47
C ARG A 420 4.35 -20.03 -2.18
N ILE A 421 3.86 -18.85 -1.83
CA ILE A 421 2.42 -18.62 -1.51
C ILE A 421 1.58 -18.91 -2.75
N ILE A 422 1.92 -18.31 -3.89
CA ILE A 422 1.14 -18.47 -5.12
C ILE A 422 1.13 -19.92 -5.62
N LYS A 423 2.31 -20.57 -5.68
CA LYS A 423 2.43 -21.97 -6.13
C LYS A 423 1.65 -22.94 -5.23
N ARG A 424 1.68 -22.72 -3.90
CA ARG A 424 0.91 -23.54 -2.96
C ARG A 424 -0.60 -23.38 -3.19
N LEU A 425 -1.09 -22.16 -3.28
CA LEU A 425 -2.52 -21.92 -3.45
C LEU A 425 -3.09 -22.45 -4.77
N VAL A 426 -2.32 -22.40 -5.84
CA VAL A 426 -2.74 -23.00 -7.11
C VAL A 426 -2.82 -24.54 -6.98
N ALA A 427 -1.84 -25.18 -6.33
CA ALA A 427 -1.88 -26.62 -6.08
C ALA A 427 -3.09 -27.01 -5.22
N ASP A 428 -3.34 -26.32 -4.09
CA ASP A 428 -4.49 -26.56 -3.20
C ASP A 428 -5.83 -26.32 -3.95
N GLY A 429 -5.89 -25.32 -4.83
CA GLY A 429 -7.06 -25.01 -5.65
C GLY A 429 -7.37 -26.08 -6.71
N ASP A 430 -6.33 -26.70 -7.29
CA ASP A 430 -6.49 -27.82 -8.25
C ASP A 430 -7.02 -29.07 -7.56
N GLU A 431 -6.58 -29.35 -6.33
CA GLU A 431 -7.11 -30.46 -5.53
C GLU A 431 -8.59 -30.27 -5.20
N THR A 432 -8.98 -29.05 -4.80
CA THR A 432 -10.38 -28.71 -4.49
C THR A 432 -11.27 -28.90 -5.72
N ARG A 433 -10.86 -28.40 -6.90
CA ARG A 433 -11.63 -28.57 -8.14
C ARG A 433 -11.76 -30.02 -8.57
N ARG A 434 -10.71 -30.85 -8.42
CA ARG A 434 -10.74 -32.28 -8.73
C ARG A 434 -11.70 -33.04 -7.80
N ALA A 435 -11.71 -32.73 -6.49
CA ALA A 435 -12.61 -33.34 -5.52
C ALA A 435 -14.07 -33.04 -5.87
N ALA A 436 -14.41 -31.76 -6.16
CA ALA A 436 -15.75 -31.37 -6.55
C ALA A 436 -16.22 -32.05 -7.86
N ALA A 437 -15.35 -32.20 -8.85
CA ALA A 437 -15.65 -32.89 -10.09
C ALA A 437 -15.92 -34.39 -9.91
N MET A 438 -15.23 -35.04 -8.96
CA MET A 438 -15.49 -36.46 -8.62
C MET A 438 -16.83 -36.65 -7.92
N GLU A 439 -17.22 -35.75 -7.03
CA GLU A 439 -18.53 -35.80 -6.35
C GLU A 439 -19.70 -35.62 -7.31
N THR A 440 -19.58 -34.67 -8.25
CA THR A 440 -20.62 -34.43 -9.29
C THR A 440 -20.69 -35.56 -10.32
N GLY A 441 -19.58 -36.16 -10.72
CA GLY A 441 -19.52 -37.32 -11.60
C GLY A 441 -20.17 -38.56 -11.01
N GLY A 442 -19.93 -38.84 -9.71
CA GLY A 442 -20.53 -39.95 -9.00
C GLY A 442 -22.07 -39.84 -8.82
N MET A 443 -22.60 -38.60 -8.71
CA MET A 443 -24.04 -38.38 -8.63
C MET A 443 -24.78 -38.57 -9.98
N GLN A 444 -24.11 -38.39 -11.11
CA GLN A 444 -24.70 -38.65 -12.43
C GLN A 444 -24.75 -40.14 -12.77
N GLU A 445 -23.77 -40.95 -12.37
CA GLU A 445 -23.78 -42.39 -12.55
C GLU A 445 -24.88 -43.09 -11.72
N HIS A 446 -25.16 -42.61 -10.51
CA HIS A 446 -26.26 -43.15 -9.68
C HIS A 446 -27.67 -42.78 -10.19
N ARG A 447 -27.82 -41.74 -11.01
CA ARG A 447 -29.12 -41.38 -11.63
C ARG A 447 -29.41 -42.11 -12.95
N GLN A 448 -28.43 -42.78 -13.54
CA GLN A 448 -28.62 -43.59 -14.76
C GLN A 448 -28.89 -45.08 -14.47
N VAL A 449 -28.79 -45.51 -13.20
CA VAL A 449 -28.99 -46.91 -12.79
C VAL A 449 -30.26 -47.12 -11.94
N SER A 450 -31.10 -46.09 -11.80
CA SER A 450 -32.39 -46.18 -11.08
C SER A 450 -33.60 -45.96 -12.05
#